data_647daf82882e11aa1c5cb698f3c22da5
#
_entry.id   647daf82882e11aa1c5cb698f3c22da5
#
_cell.length_a   1.000
_cell.length_b   1.000
_cell.length_c   1.000
_cell.angle_alpha   90.00
_cell.angle_beta   90.00
_cell.angle_gamma   90.00
#
_symmetry.space_group_name_H-M   'P 1'
#
loop_
_entity.id
_entity.type
_entity.pdbx_description
1 polymer ?
#
loop_
_entity_poly.entity_id
_entity_poly.type
_entity_poly.pdbx_seq_one_letter_code
_entity_poly.pdbx_strand_id
1 'polypeptide(L)'
;NYMKKNLFFHFSVLAMLIVLISACSSKKPEYTNVIPSDASQVIAVNLKSLADKAGTKDKETKEALQKLTDALKSDMNTATFQQLEAVLKDPAKSGVDVNAPIYVFNAPSFPYTTMVAKVQSEDDLLKLLEVTEKEQIISHVAEADGYSFAQINKRALLAFTPTTLMMVNYTG
;
A
#
# COMPACT_ATOMS: atom_id res chain seq x y z
N ASN A 1 18.22 58.79 0.65
CA ASN A 1 18.65 57.60 -0.13
C ASN A 1 18.95 56.34 0.71
N TYR A 2 19.19 56.47 2.02
CA TYR A 2 19.50 55.32 2.90
C TYR A 2 18.24 54.46 3.24
N MET A 3 17.09 55.06 3.37
CA MET A 3 15.84 54.32 3.72
C MET A 3 15.35 53.36 2.62
N LYS A 4 15.56 53.68 1.36
CA LYS A 4 15.15 52.79 0.24
C LYS A 4 16.01 51.53 0.12
N LYS A 5 17.31 51.63 0.47
CA LYS A 5 18.23 50.46 0.43
C LYS A 5 17.92 49.43 1.52
N ASN A 6 17.54 49.90 2.72
CA ASN A 6 17.18 49.00 3.81
C ASN A 6 15.86 48.28 3.57
N LEU A 7 14.88 48.95 2.97
CA LEU A 7 13.57 48.34 2.66
C LEU A 7 13.71 47.21 1.62
N PHE A 8 14.54 47.40 0.60
CA PHE A 8 14.82 46.40 -0.41
C PHE A 8 15.54 45.16 0.18
N PHE A 9 16.45 45.35 1.12
CA PHE A 9 17.16 44.28 1.79
C PHE A 9 16.25 43.47 2.68
N HIS A 10 15.36 44.10 3.44
CA HIS A 10 14.36 43.38 4.27
C HIS A 10 13.32 42.64 3.44
N PHE A 11 12.92 43.17 2.29
CA PHE A 11 11.99 42.48 1.37
C PHE A 11 12.63 41.26 0.71
N SER A 12 13.94 41.36 0.36
CA SER A 12 14.70 40.23 -0.20
C SER A 12 14.91 39.10 0.81
N VAL A 13 15.21 39.44 2.08
CA VAL A 13 15.37 38.46 3.17
C VAL A 13 14.01 37.77 3.48
N LEU A 14 12.93 38.53 3.51
CA LEU A 14 11.59 37.98 3.75
C LEU A 14 11.14 37.05 2.60
N ALA A 15 11.42 37.42 1.34
CA ALA A 15 11.15 36.58 0.19
C ALA A 15 11.95 35.26 0.21
N MET A 16 13.21 35.33 0.64
CA MET A 16 14.08 34.15 0.78
C MET A 16 13.62 33.23 1.92
N LEU A 17 13.10 33.77 3.01
CA LEU A 17 12.53 33.01 4.13
C LEU A 17 11.25 32.24 3.69
N ILE A 18 10.39 32.85 2.87
CA ILE A 18 9.17 32.24 2.36
C ILE A 18 9.49 31.05 1.43
N VAL A 19 10.55 31.15 0.63
CA VAL A 19 11.00 30.05 -0.25
C VAL A 19 11.54 28.87 0.57
N LEU A 20 12.20 29.12 1.71
CA LEU A 20 12.70 28.04 2.59
C LEU A 20 11.57 27.30 3.32
N ILE A 21 10.46 27.96 3.65
CA ILE A 21 9.30 27.32 4.28
C ILE A 21 8.54 26.46 3.26
N SER A 22 8.55 26.81 1.98
CA SER A 22 7.91 26.03 0.90
C SER A 22 8.68 24.75 0.54
N ALA A 23 9.96 24.66 0.86
CA ALA A 23 10.80 23.49 0.56
C ALA A 23 10.64 22.33 1.58
N CYS A 24 10.00 22.58 2.73
CA CYS A 24 9.78 21.57 3.78
C CYS A 24 8.38 20.92 3.79
N SER A 25 7.54 21.12 2.78
CA SER A 25 6.40 20.24 2.60
C SER A 25 6.86 18.96 1.92
N SER A 26 7.44 18.02 2.66
CA SER A 26 7.40 16.62 2.26
C SER A 26 5.92 16.29 2.07
N LYS A 27 5.44 16.25 0.81
CA LYS A 27 4.10 15.78 0.51
C LYS A 27 4.03 14.40 1.13
N LYS A 28 3.27 14.25 2.23
CA LYS A 28 2.96 12.94 2.80
C LYS A 28 2.46 12.09 1.64
N PRO A 29 2.89 10.82 1.52
CA PRO A 29 2.35 9.95 0.49
C PRO A 29 0.84 9.99 0.57
N GLU A 30 0.16 10.24 -0.55
CA GLU A 30 -1.29 10.44 -0.61
C GLU A 30 -2.07 9.28 0.02
N TYR A 31 -1.56 8.05 -0.15
CA TYR A 31 -2.15 6.84 0.40
C TYR A 31 -2.19 6.80 1.94
N THR A 32 -1.37 7.58 2.64
CA THR A 32 -1.38 7.66 4.11
C THR A 32 -2.44 8.60 4.67
N ASN A 33 -3.13 9.38 3.82
CA ASN A 33 -4.17 10.31 4.25
C ASN A 33 -5.42 9.59 4.81
N VAL A 34 -5.56 8.29 4.54
CA VAL A 34 -6.64 7.46 5.08
C VAL A 34 -6.38 7.01 6.52
N ILE A 35 -5.17 7.20 7.06
CA ILE A 35 -4.86 6.88 8.45
C ILE A 35 -5.47 7.96 9.35
N PRO A 36 -6.41 7.60 10.27
CA PRO A 36 -7.05 8.56 11.15
C PRO A 36 -6.05 9.30 12.04
N SER A 37 -6.32 10.56 12.35
CA SER A 37 -5.45 11.36 13.22
C SER A 37 -5.43 10.89 14.68
N ASP A 38 -6.44 10.12 15.10
CA ASP A 38 -6.58 9.49 16.40
C ASP A 38 -6.03 8.06 16.45
N ALA A 39 -5.31 7.61 15.40
CA ALA A 39 -4.68 6.30 15.41
C ALA A 39 -3.78 6.13 16.64
N SER A 40 -4.13 5.18 17.50
CA SER A 40 -3.42 4.91 18.76
C SER A 40 -2.18 4.03 18.55
N GLN A 41 -2.16 3.27 17.47
CA GLN A 41 -1.04 2.42 17.09
C GLN A 41 -0.90 2.44 15.56
N VAL A 42 0.32 2.74 15.08
CA VAL A 42 0.67 2.70 13.67
C VAL A 42 2.00 1.96 13.51
N ILE A 43 2.01 0.89 12.74
CA ILE A 43 3.19 0.09 12.44
C ILE A 43 3.49 0.24 10.96
N ALA A 44 4.70 0.66 10.63
CA ALA A 44 5.18 0.71 9.25
C ALA A 44 6.01 -0.54 8.93
N VAL A 45 5.63 -1.27 7.89
CA VAL A 45 6.33 -2.47 7.41
C VAL A 45 6.90 -2.21 6.03
N ASN A 46 8.20 -2.28 5.90
CA ASN A 46 8.89 -2.21 4.60
C ASN A 46 9.15 -3.62 4.09
N LEU A 47 8.39 -4.05 3.07
CA LEU A 47 8.45 -5.40 2.53
C LEU A 47 9.84 -5.73 1.94
N LYS A 48 10.46 -4.77 1.26
CA LYS A 48 11.79 -4.95 0.68
C LYS A 48 12.85 -5.17 1.76
N SER A 49 12.84 -4.31 2.79
CA SER A 49 13.76 -4.46 3.93
C SER A 49 13.53 -5.76 4.69
N LEU A 50 12.28 -6.20 4.78
CA LEU A 50 11.94 -7.47 5.41
C LEU A 50 12.47 -8.65 4.59
N ALA A 51 12.26 -8.64 3.28
CA ALA A 51 12.76 -9.67 2.37
C ALA A 51 14.30 -9.74 2.35
N ASP A 52 14.95 -8.58 2.34
CA ASP A 52 16.43 -8.49 2.37
C ASP A 52 16.99 -9.04 3.69
N LYS A 53 16.33 -8.80 4.82
CA LYS A 53 16.72 -9.27 6.16
C LYS A 53 16.36 -10.73 6.41
N ALA A 54 15.21 -11.19 5.92
CA ALA A 54 14.77 -12.57 6.06
C ALA A 54 15.62 -13.55 5.25
N GLY A 55 16.55 -13.02 4.42
CA GLY A 55 17.44 -13.85 3.63
C GLY A 55 16.69 -14.76 2.65
N THR A 56 15.98 -14.17 1.68
CA THR A 56 15.31 -14.91 0.59
C THR A 56 16.26 -15.87 -0.16
N LYS A 57 17.55 -15.84 0.20
CA LYS A 57 18.60 -16.71 -0.33
C LYS A 57 18.82 -17.97 0.50
N ASP A 58 18.27 -18.05 1.74
CA ASP A 58 18.44 -19.24 2.55
C ASP A 58 17.60 -20.42 2.04
N LYS A 59 18.03 -21.62 2.37
CA LYS A 59 17.41 -22.87 1.90
C LYS A 59 15.99 -23.05 2.44
N GLU A 60 15.74 -22.69 3.69
CA GLU A 60 14.45 -22.86 4.36
C GLU A 60 13.35 -21.97 3.73
N THR A 61 13.68 -20.70 3.44
CA THR A 61 12.76 -19.78 2.74
C THR A 61 12.43 -20.28 1.34
N LYS A 62 13.42 -20.80 0.60
CA LYS A 62 13.17 -21.38 -0.73
C LYS A 62 12.29 -22.61 -0.66
N GLU A 63 12.53 -23.52 0.29
CA GLU A 63 11.70 -24.70 0.48
C GLU A 63 10.27 -24.35 0.90
N ALA A 64 10.08 -23.33 1.75
CA ALA A 64 8.76 -22.84 2.14
C ALA A 64 8.00 -22.23 0.95
N LEU A 65 8.67 -21.41 0.13
CA LEU A 65 8.09 -20.87 -1.09
C LEU A 65 7.76 -21.97 -2.11
N GLN A 66 8.61 -22.96 -2.25
CA GLN A 66 8.34 -24.09 -3.15
C GLN A 66 7.11 -24.87 -2.69
N LYS A 67 6.98 -25.20 -1.41
CA LYS A 67 5.83 -25.89 -0.84
C LYS A 67 4.54 -25.09 -1.04
N LEU A 68 4.58 -23.77 -0.83
CA LEU A 68 3.45 -22.89 -1.09
C LEU A 68 3.05 -22.90 -2.59
N THR A 69 4.06 -22.80 -3.47
CA THR A 69 3.86 -22.83 -4.92
C THR A 69 3.23 -24.17 -5.37
N ASP A 70 3.74 -25.30 -4.83
CA ASP A 70 3.21 -26.64 -5.16
C ASP A 70 1.77 -26.82 -4.66
N ALA A 71 1.46 -26.32 -3.46
CA ALA A 71 0.09 -26.35 -2.92
C ALA A 71 -0.87 -25.52 -3.77
N LEU A 72 -0.51 -24.28 -4.13
CA LEU A 72 -1.32 -23.43 -5.01
C LEU A 72 -1.53 -24.07 -6.39
N LYS A 73 -0.53 -24.73 -6.93
CA LYS A 73 -0.62 -25.40 -8.22
C LYS A 73 -1.56 -26.59 -8.21
N SER A 74 -1.69 -27.30 -7.09
CA SER A 74 -2.60 -28.46 -6.97
C SER A 74 -4.07 -28.04 -6.88
N ASP A 75 -4.34 -26.87 -6.30
CA ASP A 75 -5.69 -26.45 -5.90
C ASP A 75 -6.32 -25.44 -6.89
N MET A 76 -5.56 -24.94 -7.85
CA MET A 76 -5.98 -23.86 -8.77
C MET A 76 -5.90 -24.28 -10.24
N ASN A 77 -6.70 -23.63 -11.09
CA ASN A 77 -6.53 -23.79 -12.52
C ASN A 77 -5.20 -23.20 -13.01
N THR A 78 -4.69 -23.71 -14.14
CA THR A 78 -3.36 -23.37 -14.64
C THR A 78 -3.17 -21.87 -14.91
N ALA A 79 -4.19 -21.18 -15.42
CA ALA A 79 -4.10 -19.76 -15.75
C ALA A 79 -4.01 -18.89 -14.48
N THR A 80 -4.83 -19.18 -13.48
CA THR A 80 -4.79 -18.55 -12.17
C THR A 80 -3.46 -18.78 -11.48
N PHE A 81 -2.99 -20.05 -11.48
CA PHE A 81 -1.70 -20.38 -10.90
C PHE A 81 -0.55 -19.58 -11.53
N GLN A 82 -0.49 -19.47 -12.86
CA GLN A 82 0.56 -18.71 -13.55
C GLN A 82 0.58 -17.23 -13.13
N GLN A 83 -0.57 -16.61 -12.94
CA GLN A 83 -0.64 -15.20 -12.52
C GLN A 83 -0.19 -15.02 -11.05
N LEU A 84 -0.64 -15.89 -10.15
CA LEU A 84 -0.20 -15.86 -8.75
C LEU A 84 1.29 -16.20 -8.61
N GLU A 85 1.79 -17.17 -9.38
CA GLU A 85 3.21 -17.48 -9.42
C GLU A 85 4.05 -16.29 -9.88
N ALA A 86 3.57 -15.52 -10.87
CA ALA A 86 4.24 -14.30 -11.32
C ALA A 86 4.34 -13.24 -10.21
N VAL A 87 3.29 -13.08 -9.40
CA VAL A 87 3.29 -12.18 -8.23
C VAL A 87 4.20 -12.70 -7.11
N LEU A 88 4.22 -14.01 -6.86
CA LEU A 88 5.11 -14.62 -5.87
C LEU A 88 6.59 -14.45 -6.24
N LYS A 89 6.93 -14.55 -7.53
CA LYS A 89 8.28 -14.34 -8.04
C LYS A 89 8.68 -12.86 -8.09
N ASP A 90 7.71 -12.00 -8.36
CA ASP A 90 7.89 -10.54 -8.46
C ASP A 90 6.68 -9.82 -7.85
N PRO A 91 6.74 -9.52 -6.54
CA PRO A 91 5.62 -8.86 -5.84
C PRO A 91 5.19 -7.52 -6.41
N ALA A 92 6.04 -6.83 -7.20
CA ALA A 92 5.65 -5.59 -7.90
C ALA A 92 4.51 -5.82 -8.91
N LYS A 93 4.35 -7.05 -9.42
CA LYS A 93 3.25 -7.45 -10.31
C LYS A 93 1.88 -7.55 -9.62
N SER A 94 1.83 -7.40 -8.31
CA SER A 94 0.57 -7.29 -7.57
C SER A 94 -0.16 -5.96 -7.80
N GLY A 95 0.51 -4.97 -8.40
CA GLY A 95 0.03 -3.60 -8.48
C GLY A 95 0.32 -2.75 -7.24
N VAL A 96 0.87 -3.34 -6.17
CA VAL A 96 1.26 -2.65 -4.94
C VAL A 96 2.70 -2.15 -5.03
N ASP A 97 2.98 -0.94 -4.55
CA ASP A 97 4.34 -0.39 -4.48
C ASP A 97 5.11 -1.06 -3.32
N VAL A 98 5.88 -2.08 -3.65
CA VAL A 98 6.69 -2.85 -2.67
C VAL A 98 7.84 -2.05 -2.07
N ASN A 99 8.18 -0.88 -2.63
CA ASN A 99 9.21 0.01 -2.10
C ASN A 99 8.62 1.02 -1.08
N ALA A 100 7.31 1.25 -1.13
CA ALA A 100 6.61 2.07 -0.15
C ALA A 100 6.28 1.24 1.11
N PRO A 101 6.30 1.85 2.32
CA PRO A 101 5.87 1.17 3.53
C PRO A 101 4.39 0.77 3.46
N ILE A 102 4.07 -0.41 3.97
CA ILE A 102 2.70 -0.79 4.33
C ILE A 102 2.47 -0.37 5.77
N TYR A 103 1.35 0.31 6.05
CA TYR A 103 0.99 0.71 7.39
C TYR A 103 -0.13 -0.19 7.92
N VAL A 104 0.05 -0.67 9.15
CA VAL A 104 -0.99 -1.37 9.91
C VAL A 104 -1.34 -0.50 11.10
N PHE A 105 -2.62 -0.21 11.30
CA PHE A 105 -3.06 0.68 12.36
C PHE A 105 -4.37 0.26 13.01
N ASN A 106 -4.57 0.77 14.23
CA ASN A 106 -5.83 0.75 14.97
C ASN A 106 -6.14 2.17 15.42
N ALA A 107 -7.41 2.57 15.37
CA ALA A 107 -7.86 3.86 15.84
C ALA A 107 -9.16 3.73 16.66
N PRO A 108 -9.36 4.51 17.74
CA PRO A 108 -10.62 4.54 18.47
C PRO A 108 -11.85 4.87 17.63
N SER A 109 -11.69 5.76 16.64
CA SER A 109 -12.74 6.11 15.69
C SER A 109 -13.07 4.99 14.70
N PHE A 110 -12.17 4.01 14.54
CA PHE A 110 -12.32 2.90 13.63
C PHE A 110 -11.72 1.62 14.24
N PRO A 111 -12.48 0.86 15.05
CA PRO A 111 -11.98 -0.19 15.95
C PRO A 111 -11.63 -1.50 15.22
N TYR A 112 -11.19 -1.41 13.98
CA TYR A 112 -10.77 -2.55 13.18
C TYR A 112 -9.29 -2.45 12.84
N THR A 113 -8.59 -3.57 12.89
CA THR A 113 -7.21 -3.61 12.38
C THR A 113 -7.22 -3.36 10.89
N THR A 114 -6.57 -2.29 10.48
CA THR A 114 -6.56 -1.82 9.10
C THR A 114 -5.14 -1.80 8.56
N MET A 115 -4.97 -2.29 7.35
CA MET A 115 -3.74 -2.23 6.58
C MET A 115 -3.92 -1.27 5.40
N VAL A 116 -2.91 -0.44 5.14
CA VAL A 116 -2.88 0.50 4.01
C VAL A 116 -1.59 0.32 3.25
N ALA A 117 -1.70 0.21 1.93
CA ALA A 117 -0.58 0.12 0.99
C ALA A 117 -0.75 1.12 -0.16
N LYS A 118 0.37 1.53 -0.75
CA LYS A 118 0.37 2.35 -1.95
C LYS A 118 0.14 1.50 -3.19
N VAL A 119 -0.79 1.91 -4.05
CA VAL A 119 -0.96 1.33 -5.38
C VAL A 119 0.05 1.96 -6.33
N GLN A 120 0.77 1.13 -7.07
CA GLN A 120 1.70 1.53 -8.12
C GLN A 120 1.10 1.37 -9.50
N SER A 121 0.30 0.30 -9.70
CA SER A 121 -0.37 -0.01 -10.96
C SER A 121 -1.77 -0.52 -10.65
N GLU A 122 -2.77 0.28 -10.94
CA GLU A 122 -4.18 -0.11 -10.78
C GLU A 122 -4.54 -1.26 -11.72
N ASP A 123 -4.03 -1.23 -12.97
CA ASP A 123 -4.28 -2.30 -13.95
C ASP A 123 -3.78 -3.66 -13.48
N ASP A 124 -2.59 -3.72 -12.85
CA ASP A 124 -2.04 -4.97 -12.35
C ASP A 124 -2.77 -5.43 -11.08
N LEU A 125 -3.19 -4.49 -10.23
CA LEU A 125 -4.04 -4.79 -9.08
C LEU A 125 -5.39 -5.38 -9.54
N LEU A 126 -6.06 -4.78 -10.51
CA LEU A 126 -7.32 -5.27 -11.06
C LEU A 126 -7.19 -6.68 -11.67
N LYS A 127 -6.12 -6.94 -12.42
CA LYS A 127 -5.83 -8.29 -12.96
C LYS A 127 -5.66 -9.32 -11.83
N LEU A 128 -4.96 -8.98 -10.76
CA LEU A 128 -4.81 -9.86 -9.61
C LEU A 128 -6.15 -10.11 -8.91
N LEU A 129 -6.97 -9.06 -8.73
CA LEU A 129 -8.30 -9.18 -8.13
C LEU A 129 -9.25 -10.01 -8.99
N GLU A 130 -9.23 -9.87 -10.32
CA GLU A 130 -10.01 -10.70 -11.25
C GLU A 130 -9.71 -12.19 -11.07
N VAL A 131 -8.43 -12.54 -10.92
CA VAL A 131 -7.98 -13.91 -10.68
C VAL A 131 -8.49 -14.44 -9.34
N THR A 132 -8.35 -13.64 -8.28
CA THR A 132 -8.80 -14.03 -6.93
C THR A 132 -10.32 -14.09 -6.83
N GLU A 133 -11.05 -13.30 -7.62
CA GLU A 133 -12.51 -13.39 -7.76
C GLU A 133 -12.94 -14.69 -8.44
N LYS A 134 -12.29 -15.07 -9.55
CA LYS A 134 -12.55 -16.36 -10.26
C LYS A 134 -12.35 -17.56 -9.35
N GLU A 135 -11.38 -17.52 -8.45
CA GLU A 135 -11.14 -18.56 -7.44
C GLU A 135 -12.02 -18.41 -6.18
N GLN A 136 -12.97 -17.48 -6.18
CA GLN A 136 -13.89 -17.21 -5.07
C GLN A 136 -13.17 -16.84 -3.74
N ILE A 137 -11.94 -16.37 -3.80
CA ILE A 137 -11.18 -15.86 -2.65
C ILE A 137 -11.77 -14.53 -2.20
N ILE A 138 -12.15 -13.68 -3.17
CA ILE A 138 -12.86 -12.42 -2.93
C ILE A 138 -14.24 -12.46 -3.60
N SER A 139 -15.14 -11.59 -3.13
CA SER A 139 -16.41 -11.32 -3.83
C SER A 139 -16.16 -10.57 -5.14
N HIS A 140 -17.22 -10.42 -5.95
CA HIS A 140 -17.19 -9.49 -7.07
C HIS A 140 -16.74 -8.09 -6.61
N VAL A 141 -15.84 -7.47 -7.41
CA VAL A 141 -15.40 -6.09 -7.17
C VAL A 141 -16.53 -5.15 -7.55
N ALA A 142 -17.03 -4.41 -6.57
CA ALA A 142 -18.06 -3.39 -6.73
C ALA A 142 -17.45 -1.99 -6.62
N GLU A 143 -18.14 -1.00 -7.15
CA GLU A 143 -17.73 0.40 -7.09
C GLU A 143 -18.77 1.25 -6.34
N ALA A 144 -18.31 2.17 -5.51
CA ALA A 144 -19.12 3.15 -4.84
C ALA A 144 -18.30 4.41 -4.50
N ASP A 145 -18.88 5.58 -4.72
CA ASP A 145 -18.34 6.88 -4.27
C ASP A 145 -16.85 7.13 -4.65
N GLY A 146 -16.44 6.61 -5.83
CA GLY A 146 -15.09 6.83 -6.36
C GLY A 146 -14.01 5.88 -5.83
N TYR A 147 -14.39 4.80 -5.17
CA TYR A 147 -13.51 3.70 -4.81
C TYR A 147 -14.12 2.35 -5.19
N SER A 148 -13.27 1.35 -5.37
CA SER A 148 -13.65 -0.03 -5.62
C SER A 148 -13.46 -0.85 -4.36
N PHE A 149 -14.31 -1.89 -4.16
CA PHE A 149 -14.22 -2.73 -2.96
C PHE A 149 -14.67 -4.17 -3.22
N ALA A 150 -14.15 -5.10 -2.41
CA ALA A 150 -14.52 -6.51 -2.40
C ALA A 150 -14.41 -7.09 -0.99
N GLN A 151 -15.19 -8.14 -0.70
CA GLN A 151 -15.05 -8.89 0.55
C GLN A 151 -14.08 -10.06 0.39
N ILE A 152 -13.25 -10.28 1.40
CA ILE A 152 -12.34 -11.42 1.48
C ILE A 152 -12.94 -12.43 2.46
N ASN A 153 -13.43 -13.58 1.97
CA ASN A 153 -13.94 -14.70 2.79
C ASN A 153 -14.87 -14.28 3.94
N LYS A 154 -15.67 -13.22 3.78
CA LYS A 154 -16.56 -12.64 4.81
C LYS A 154 -15.85 -12.20 6.11
N ARG A 155 -14.55 -12.02 6.08
CA ARG A 155 -13.74 -11.68 7.26
C ARG A 155 -13.02 -10.36 7.12
N ALA A 156 -12.78 -9.91 5.91
CA ALA A 156 -12.15 -8.64 5.65
C ALA A 156 -12.79 -7.94 4.46
N LEU A 157 -12.66 -6.62 4.42
CA LEU A 157 -13.01 -5.76 3.31
C LEU A 157 -11.73 -5.25 2.67
N LEU A 158 -11.64 -5.40 1.36
CA LEU A 158 -10.65 -4.73 0.53
C LEU A 158 -11.32 -3.52 -0.10
N ALA A 159 -10.69 -2.35 -0.03
CA ALA A 159 -11.12 -1.15 -0.74
C ALA A 159 -9.90 -0.50 -1.39
N PHE A 160 -10.05 0.06 -2.60
CA PHE A 160 -8.93 0.68 -3.29
C PHE A 160 -9.37 1.83 -4.21
N THR A 161 -8.39 2.67 -4.49
CA THR A 161 -8.39 3.73 -5.50
C THR A 161 -7.15 3.55 -6.37
N PRO A 162 -6.94 4.32 -7.44
CA PRO A 162 -5.71 4.26 -8.25
C PRO A 162 -4.40 4.45 -7.46
N THR A 163 -4.45 5.03 -6.26
CA THR A 163 -3.25 5.34 -5.46
C THR A 163 -3.17 4.61 -4.12
N THR A 164 -4.27 4.08 -3.62
CA THR A 164 -4.39 3.57 -2.24
C THR A 164 -5.12 2.23 -2.23
N LEU A 165 -4.54 1.25 -1.56
CA LEU A 165 -5.18 -0.02 -1.23
C LEU A 165 -5.34 -0.09 0.29
N MET A 166 -6.54 -0.39 0.75
CA MET A 166 -6.88 -0.57 2.16
C MET A 166 -7.52 -1.93 2.39
N MET A 167 -7.09 -2.62 3.43
CA MET A 167 -7.71 -3.87 3.88
C MET A 167 -8.12 -3.73 5.35
N VAL A 168 -9.38 -3.98 5.62
CA VAL A 168 -9.99 -3.88 6.95
C VAL A 168 -10.38 -5.28 7.42
N ASN A 169 -9.79 -5.72 8.52
CA ASN A 169 -10.20 -6.97 9.17
C ASN A 169 -11.27 -6.66 10.23
N TYR A 170 -12.49 -7.15 10.02
CA TYR A 170 -13.63 -6.94 10.91
C TYR A 170 -14.07 -8.19 11.68
N THR A 171 -13.30 -9.26 11.62
CA THR A 171 -13.48 -10.40 12.52
C THR A 171 -12.71 -10.13 13.80
N GLY A 172 -13.44 -9.71 14.84
CA GLY A 172 -12.96 -9.75 16.21
C GLY A 172 -13.25 -11.10 16.84
#